data_936b7a82726411604e6d51b9bc2b0c42
#
_entry.id   936b7a82726411604e6d51b9bc2b0c42
#
_cell.length_a   1.000
_cell.length_b   1.000
_cell.length_c   1.000
_cell.angle_alpha   90.00
_cell.angle_beta   90.00
_cell.angle_gamma   90.00
#
_symmetry.space_group_name_H-M   'P 1'
#
loop_
_entity.id
_entity.type
_entity.pdbx_description
1 polymer ?
#
loop_
_entity_poly.entity_id
_entity_poly.type
_entity_poly.pdbx_seq_one_letter_code
_entity_poly.pdbx_strand_id
1 'polypeptide(L)'
;MKKEKEPISDVDTDDPLYQEIWNLPKTDLHCHLDGSLRIDTIIDLIKKQGMPYPINKDELRSLVVKDDMVHAKHKSLPEYLKAFEITTSVMQNEEAIERVAFELAEDAAQENIRYLEIRFAPILHTNKGLDMETITSAVCNGLARAESRYDIITGIIVCAMRHYVPCGIEDNLMKSLPYGDPESASVLMAMQTAMHTVEMAKKDNHIVGFDLAGAEMDNPPKRYKEAFSVVTNGYVPITVHAGEAFGPESIQQAICYLHVRRIGHGTNLYKDPLLMSYFMNERIPIEICLTSNLQTNPEHHSYKTHPLRIYLNNRLRTTLCTDNRLVSNTTVTKELYIAAKTFDLDINQIKILITHGFNSVLFNSHFPNSNNSYNALRRLRSRVSQEIKYKEALDAVNRKFHENK
;
A
#
# COMPACT_ATOMS: atom_id res chain seq x y z
N MET A 1 -9.54 -38.54 8.81
CA MET A 1 -9.33 -37.34 7.97
C MET A 1 -10.17 -36.22 8.55
N LYS A 2 -9.56 -35.26 9.26
CA LYS A 2 -10.24 -34.02 9.67
C LYS A 2 -10.43 -33.21 8.39
N LYS A 3 -11.68 -32.86 8.06
CA LYS A 3 -11.97 -31.89 6.99
C LYS A 3 -11.15 -30.63 7.32
N GLU A 4 -10.22 -30.26 6.44
CA GLU A 4 -9.60 -28.95 6.48
C GLU A 4 -10.73 -27.92 6.39
N LYS A 5 -10.80 -27.01 7.37
CA LYS A 5 -11.72 -25.88 7.30
C LYS A 5 -11.32 -25.04 6.07
N GLU A 6 -12.31 -24.76 5.22
CA GLU A 6 -12.15 -23.88 4.07
C GLU A 6 -11.55 -22.51 4.48
N PRO A 7 -10.83 -21.84 3.56
CA PRO A 7 -10.27 -20.52 3.84
C PRO A 7 -11.38 -19.55 4.25
N ILE A 8 -11.05 -18.64 5.16
CA ILE A 8 -11.98 -17.65 5.73
C ILE A 8 -12.36 -16.66 4.62
N SER A 9 -13.37 -17.00 3.81
CA SER A 9 -13.96 -16.10 2.82
C SER A 9 -14.95 -15.11 3.45
N ASP A 10 -15.65 -15.57 4.50
CA ASP A 10 -16.65 -14.78 5.23
C ASP A 10 -16.09 -14.42 6.62
N VAL A 11 -15.78 -13.15 6.79
CA VAL A 11 -15.38 -12.61 8.09
C VAL A 11 -16.61 -12.44 8.93
N ASP A 12 -16.64 -13.14 10.08
CA ASP A 12 -17.68 -12.96 11.09
C ASP A 12 -17.45 -11.62 11.81
N THR A 13 -18.19 -10.59 11.42
CA THR A 13 -18.10 -9.27 12.02
C THR A 13 -18.66 -9.22 13.43
N ASP A 14 -19.44 -10.20 13.85
CA ASP A 14 -20.00 -10.30 15.21
C ASP A 14 -19.05 -11.02 16.17
N ASP A 15 -17.95 -11.60 15.67
CA ASP A 15 -16.90 -12.20 16.50
C ASP A 15 -16.32 -11.14 17.47
N PRO A 16 -16.31 -11.39 18.80
CA PRO A 16 -15.73 -10.47 19.76
C PRO A 16 -14.31 -10.00 19.45
N LEU A 17 -13.48 -10.88 18.85
CA LEU A 17 -12.14 -10.52 18.45
C LEU A 17 -12.14 -9.51 17.30
N TYR A 18 -13.06 -9.68 16.32
CA TYR A 18 -13.21 -8.71 15.24
C TYR A 18 -13.59 -7.33 15.78
N GLN A 19 -14.56 -7.28 16.69
CA GLN A 19 -15.01 -6.05 17.33
C GLN A 19 -13.90 -5.40 18.17
N GLU A 20 -13.11 -6.19 18.90
CA GLU A 20 -11.96 -5.67 19.64
C GLU A 20 -10.93 -5.06 18.68
N ILE A 21 -10.56 -5.73 17.58
CA ILE A 21 -9.64 -5.22 16.55
C ILE A 21 -10.20 -3.96 15.87
N TRP A 22 -11.52 -3.93 15.58
CA TRP A 22 -12.18 -2.75 15.00
C TRP A 22 -11.98 -1.50 15.85
N ASN A 23 -12.09 -1.63 17.15
CA ASN A 23 -11.97 -0.52 18.10
C ASN A 23 -10.52 -0.08 18.37
N LEU A 24 -9.50 -0.89 18.02
CA LEU A 24 -8.12 -0.50 18.21
C LEU A 24 -7.71 0.59 17.20
N PRO A 25 -6.88 1.58 17.61
CA PRO A 25 -6.27 2.52 16.67
C PRO A 25 -5.31 1.77 15.74
N LYS A 26 -5.38 2.04 14.44
CA LYS A 26 -4.63 1.32 13.41
C LYS A 26 -3.89 2.27 12.47
N THR A 27 -3.00 1.71 11.67
CA THR A 27 -2.40 2.36 10.49
C THR A 27 -2.71 1.56 9.25
N ASP A 28 -2.79 2.24 8.09
CA ASP A 28 -2.65 1.61 6.79
C ASP A 28 -1.51 2.31 6.03
N LEU A 29 -0.41 1.60 5.82
CA LEU A 29 0.81 2.17 5.24
C LEU A 29 1.02 1.76 3.78
N HIS A 30 0.09 0.95 3.22
CA HIS A 30 0.12 0.48 1.85
C HIS A 30 -1.32 0.38 1.34
N CYS A 31 -1.84 1.50 0.84
CA CYS A 31 -3.20 1.62 0.35
C CYS A 31 -3.23 2.43 -0.95
N HIS A 32 -3.51 1.77 -2.09
CA HIS A 32 -3.62 2.46 -3.37
C HIS A 32 -4.92 3.24 -3.49
N LEU A 33 -4.81 4.51 -3.86
CA LEU A 33 -5.95 5.40 -4.05
C LEU A 33 -6.89 4.89 -5.13
N ASP A 34 -6.30 4.53 -6.27
CA ASP A 34 -6.99 4.06 -7.47
C ASP A 34 -7.51 2.61 -7.37
N GLY A 35 -7.09 1.87 -6.33
CA GLY A 35 -7.62 0.54 -5.96
C GLY A 35 -8.64 0.56 -4.82
N SER A 36 -9.04 1.75 -4.32
CA SER A 36 -9.78 1.86 -3.06
C SER A 36 -11.02 2.77 -3.12
N LEU A 37 -11.61 2.91 -4.31
CA LEU A 37 -12.83 3.69 -4.53
C LEU A 37 -14.07 3.00 -3.95
N ARG A 38 -15.10 3.77 -3.65
CA ARG A 38 -16.44 3.23 -3.39
C ARG A 38 -17.14 2.86 -4.71
N ILE A 39 -17.80 1.72 -4.78
CA ILE A 39 -18.56 1.29 -5.98
C ILE A 39 -19.59 2.35 -6.38
N ASP A 40 -20.32 2.91 -5.41
CA ASP A 40 -21.35 3.90 -5.68
C ASP A 40 -20.74 5.20 -6.26
N THR A 41 -19.53 5.55 -5.87
CA THR A 41 -18.78 6.67 -6.44
C THR A 41 -18.36 6.41 -7.88
N ILE A 42 -17.88 5.19 -8.18
CA ILE A 42 -17.54 4.82 -9.56
C ILE A 42 -18.78 4.92 -10.45
N ILE A 43 -19.94 4.41 -10.00
CA ILE A 43 -21.21 4.51 -10.75
C ILE A 43 -21.61 5.96 -11.01
N ASP A 44 -21.50 6.82 -9.98
CA ASP A 44 -21.83 8.24 -10.11
C ASP A 44 -20.90 8.96 -11.10
N LEU A 45 -19.59 8.67 -11.04
CA LEU A 45 -18.60 9.24 -11.95
C LEU A 45 -18.78 8.73 -13.40
N ILE A 46 -19.09 7.45 -13.60
CA ILE A 46 -19.44 6.88 -14.92
C ILE A 46 -20.61 7.63 -15.51
N LYS A 47 -21.70 7.83 -14.75
CA LYS A 47 -22.89 8.58 -15.20
C LYS A 47 -22.57 10.04 -15.53
N LYS A 48 -21.86 10.74 -14.66
CA LYS A 48 -21.49 12.14 -14.85
C LYS A 48 -20.59 12.35 -16.08
N GLN A 49 -19.70 11.40 -16.35
CA GLN A 49 -18.74 11.50 -17.45
C GLN A 49 -19.23 10.84 -18.75
N GLY A 50 -20.40 10.17 -18.75
CA GLY A 50 -20.97 9.50 -19.92
C GLY A 50 -20.11 8.34 -20.43
N MET A 51 -19.47 7.58 -19.51
CA MET A 51 -18.54 6.52 -19.88
C MET A 51 -19.22 5.21 -20.22
N PRO A 52 -18.63 4.37 -21.10
CA PRO A 52 -19.26 3.13 -21.61
C PRO A 52 -19.05 1.94 -20.65
N TYR A 53 -19.23 2.13 -19.34
CA TYR A 53 -19.13 1.07 -18.35
C TYR A 53 -20.49 0.76 -17.71
N PRO A 54 -20.66 -0.45 -17.12
CA PRO A 54 -21.88 -0.81 -16.42
C PRO A 54 -22.19 0.13 -15.26
N ILE A 55 -23.45 0.48 -15.11
CA ILE A 55 -23.99 1.25 -13.97
C ILE A 55 -24.79 0.39 -13.00
N ASN A 56 -24.96 -0.90 -13.32
CA ASN A 56 -25.47 -1.89 -12.38
C ASN A 56 -24.38 -2.23 -11.36
N LYS A 57 -24.73 -2.20 -10.07
CA LYS A 57 -23.76 -2.35 -8.97
C LYS A 57 -23.09 -3.72 -8.96
N ASP A 58 -23.85 -4.78 -9.18
CA ASP A 58 -23.34 -6.17 -9.14
C ASP A 58 -22.45 -6.45 -10.36
N GLU A 59 -22.88 -5.98 -11.55
CA GLU A 59 -22.10 -6.11 -12.77
C GLU A 59 -20.76 -5.35 -12.66
N LEU A 60 -20.79 -4.08 -12.21
CA LEU A 60 -19.57 -3.30 -12.00
C LEU A 60 -18.67 -3.95 -10.95
N ARG A 61 -19.25 -4.42 -9.84
CA ARG A 61 -18.52 -5.11 -8.79
C ARG A 61 -17.76 -6.32 -9.33
N SER A 62 -18.39 -7.14 -10.17
CA SER A 62 -17.75 -8.32 -10.77
C SER A 62 -16.54 -7.98 -11.67
N LEU A 63 -16.48 -6.77 -12.20
CA LEU A 63 -15.35 -6.32 -13.02
C LEU A 63 -14.19 -5.79 -12.19
N VAL A 64 -14.49 -5.06 -11.09
CA VAL A 64 -13.45 -4.34 -10.32
C VAL A 64 -13.02 -5.06 -9.04
N VAL A 65 -13.85 -5.91 -8.45
CA VAL A 65 -13.50 -6.67 -7.23
C VAL A 65 -12.97 -8.04 -7.61
N LYS A 66 -11.85 -8.43 -7.01
CA LYS A 66 -11.11 -9.66 -7.35
C LYS A 66 -11.09 -10.68 -6.20
N ASP A 67 -12.13 -10.70 -5.37
CA ASP A 67 -12.25 -11.63 -4.23
C ASP A 67 -12.28 -13.10 -4.66
N ASP A 68 -12.81 -13.44 -5.83
CA ASP A 68 -12.77 -14.77 -6.43
C ASP A 68 -11.35 -15.27 -6.76
N MET A 69 -10.40 -14.37 -6.99
CA MET A 69 -9.01 -14.73 -7.28
C MET A 69 -8.32 -15.43 -6.11
N VAL A 70 -8.81 -15.30 -4.87
CA VAL A 70 -8.28 -16.06 -3.72
C VAL A 70 -8.35 -17.57 -3.97
N HIS A 71 -9.37 -18.05 -4.69
CA HIS A 71 -9.60 -19.45 -4.99
C HIS A 71 -9.25 -19.85 -6.45
N ALA A 72 -8.83 -18.89 -7.28
CA ALA A 72 -8.53 -19.15 -8.68
C ALA A 72 -7.33 -20.09 -8.84
N LYS A 73 -7.40 -21.00 -9.85
CA LYS A 73 -6.29 -21.91 -10.19
C LYS A 73 -5.12 -21.17 -10.87
N HIS A 74 -5.43 -20.11 -11.57
CA HIS A 74 -4.45 -19.29 -12.29
C HIS A 74 -4.55 -17.85 -11.79
N LYS A 75 -3.64 -17.50 -10.87
CA LYS A 75 -3.51 -16.17 -10.29
C LYS A 75 -2.35 -15.48 -10.95
N SER A 76 -2.49 -14.20 -11.26
CA SER A 76 -1.37 -13.38 -11.72
C SER A 76 -1.60 -11.90 -11.42
N LEU A 77 -0.53 -11.19 -11.12
CA LEU A 77 -0.57 -9.75 -10.94
C LEU A 77 -1.14 -9.01 -12.16
N PRO A 78 -0.80 -9.35 -13.43
CA PRO A 78 -1.41 -8.71 -14.59
C PRO A 78 -2.93 -8.85 -14.67
N GLU A 79 -3.49 -10.00 -14.30
CA GLU A 79 -4.95 -10.21 -14.29
C GLU A 79 -5.64 -9.37 -13.20
N TYR A 80 -5.01 -9.29 -12.04
CA TYR A 80 -5.46 -8.44 -10.95
C TYR A 80 -5.47 -6.96 -11.35
N LEU A 81 -4.43 -6.49 -12.06
CA LEU A 81 -4.30 -5.09 -12.49
C LEU A 81 -5.36 -4.64 -13.51
N LYS A 82 -6.08 -5.53 -14.18
CA LYS A 82 -7.16 -5.15 -15.11
C LYS A 82 -8.29 -4.37 -14.43
N ALA A 83 -8.53 -4.57 -13.13
CA ALA A 83 -9.52 -3.81 -12.38
C ALA A 83 -9.25 -2.29 -12.41
N PHE A 84 -7.98 -1.90 -12.52
CA PHE A 84 -7.56 -0.50 -12.51
C PHE A 84 -7.89 0.25 -13.80
N GLU A 85 -8.16 -0.44 -14.91
CA GLU A 85 -8.59 0.21 -16.16
C GLU A 85 -9.88 1.02 -15.95
N ILE A 86 -10.83 0.49 -15.16
CA ILE A 86 -12.08 1.19 -14.85
C ILE A 86 -11.85 2.26 -13.79
N THR A 87 -11.19 1.94 -12.69
CA THR A 87 -11.03 2.86 -11.56
C THR A 87 -10.20 4.08 -11.91
N THR A 88 -9.10 3.93 -12.66
CA THR A 88 -8.28 5.05 -13.13
C THR A 88 -9.00 5.88 -14.19
N SER A 89 -9.81 5.26 -15.06
CA SER A 89 -10.54 5.97 -16.12
C SER A 89 -11.53 7.00 -15.58
N VAL A 90 -12.17 6.76 -14.44
CA VAL A 90 -13.12 7.71 -13.81
C VAL A 90 -12.40 8.82 -13.03
N MET A 91 -11.11 8.67 -12.74
CA MET A 91 -10.29 9.62 -11.97
C MET A 91 -9.43 10.51 -12.89
N GLN A 92 -10.02 11.10 -13.93
CA GLN A 92 -9.32 11.93 -14.93
C GLN A 92 -9.69 13.43 -14.86
N ASN A 93 -10.24 13.89 -13.73
CA ASN A 93 -10.51 15.28 -13.45
C ASN A 93 -10.37 15.57 -11.94
N GLU A 94 -10.11 16.83 -11.59
CA GLU A 94 -9.80 17.27 -10.23
C GLU A 94 -10.91 16.91 -9.23
N GLU A 95 -12.19 17.15 -9.58
CA GLU A 95 -13.33 16.88 -8.70
C GLU A 95 -13.40 15.38 -8.31
N ALA A 96 -13.22 14.49 -9.29
CA ALA A 96 -13.25 13.05 -9.06
C ALA A 96 -12.08 12.60 -8.17
N ILE A 97 -10.87 13.11 -8.45
CA ILE A 97 -9.65 12.77 -7.70
C ILE A 97 -9.76 13.24 -6.25
N GLU A 98 -10.14 14.52 -6.03
CA GLU A 98 -10.34 15.07 -4.69
C GLU A 98 -11.41 14.31 -3.91
N ARG A 99 -12.54 13.97 -4.58
CA ARG A 99 -13.62 13.20 -3.97
C ARG A 99 -13.16 11.82 -3.51
N VAL A 100 -12.45 11.09 -4.37
CA VAL A 100 -11.96 9.73 -4.06
C VAL A 100 -10.97 9.77 -2.89
N ALA A 101 -10.06 10.74 -2.88
CA ALA A 101 -9.09 10.90 -1.78
C ALA A 101 -9.79 11.19 -0.44
N PHE A 102 -10.80 12.09 -0.45
CA PHE A 102 -11.60 12.37 0.72
C PHE A 102 -12.35 11.14 1.22
N GLU A 103 -13.06 10.43 0.33
CA GLU A 103 -13.88 9.25 0.68
C GLU A 103 -13.02 8.10 1.23
N LEU A 104 -11.83 7.88 0.68
CA LEU A 104 -10.90 6.86 1.20
C LEU A 104 -10.43 7.19 2.61
N ALA A 105 -10.06 8.43 2.89
CA ALA A 105 -9.64 8.86 4.22
C ALA A 105 -10.82 8.83 5.22
N GLU A 106 -12.04 9.14 4.79
CA GLU A 106 -13.27 9.00 5.59
C GLU A 106 -13.52 7.54 5.97
N ASP A 107 -13.48 6.60 5.02
CA ASP A 107 -13.67 5.16 5.28
C ASP A 107 -12.60 4.62 6.23
N ALA A 108 -11.35 5.05 6.06
CA ALA A 108 -10.26 4.69 6.95
C ALA A 108 -10.47 5.21 8.38
N ALA A 109 -10.90 6.47 8.53
CA ALA A 109 -11.18 7.06 9.83
C ALA A 109 -12.33 6.37 10.56
N GLN A 110 -13.39 5.97 9.83
CA GLN A 110 -14.51 5.20 10.38
C GLN A 110 -14.09 3.81 10.89
N GLU A 111 -13.05 3.23 10.29
CA GLU A 111 -12.43 1.97 10.73
C GLU A 111 -11.43 2.17 11.91
N ASN A 112 -11.36 3.35 12.49
CA ASN A 112 -10.38 3.73 13.53
C ASN A 112 -8.92 3.69 13.07
N ILE A 113 -8.66 3.96 11.80
CA ILE A 113 -7.30 4.24 11.32
C ILE A 113 -6.93 5.67 11.74
N ARG A 114 -5.80 5.81 12.44
CA ARG A 114 -5.29 7.08 12.95
C ARG A 114 -4.17 7.66 12.09
N TYR A 115 -3.58 6.82 11.26
CA TYR A 115 -2.56 7.23 10.31
C TYR A 115 -2.68 6.41 9.03
N LEU A 116 -2.87 7.08 7.91
CA LEU A 116 -3.07 6.50 6.58
C LEU A 116 -2.01 7.03 5.62
N GLU A 117 -1.27 6.15 4.98
CA GLU A 117 -0.43 6.49 3.82
C GLU A 117 -1.09 5.94 2.55
N ILE A 118 -1.70 6.83 1.77
CA ILE A 118 -2.20 6.46 0.46
C ILE A 118 -1.06 6.51 -0.56
N ARG A 119 -1.12 5.65 -1.57
CA ARG A 119 -0.19 5.69 -2.69
C ARG A 119 -0.92 5.70 -4.01
N PHE A 120 -0.37 6.39 -5.00
CA PHE A 120 -0.88 6.41 -6.35
C PHE A 120 0.16 6.94 -7.33
N ALA A 121 -0.03 6.67 -8.62
CA ALA A 121 0.83 7.17 -9.69
C ALA A 121 0.14 8.34 -10.40
N PRO A 122 0.53 9.62 -10.20
CA PRO A 122 -0.11 10.76 -10.84
C PRO A 122 -0.17 10.65 -12.37
N ILE A 123 0.84 10.01 -12.96
CA ILE A 123 0.93 9.82 -14.40
C ILE A 123 -0.24 9.03 -15.01
N LEU A 124 -0.90 8.15 -14.22
CA LEU A 124 -2.07 7.38 -14.67
C LEU A 124 -3.34 8.25 -14.84
N HIS A 125 -3.33 9.47 -14.33
CA HIS A 125 -4.47 10.39 -14.30
C HIS A 125 -4.31 11.58 -15.28
N THR A 126 -3.30 11.55 -16.15
CA THR A 126 -2.99 12.63 -17.11
C THR A 126 -3.71 12.50 -18.46
N ASN A 127 -4.43 11.40 -18.70
CA ASN A 127 -4.98 11.03 -20.02
C ASN A 127 -6.00 12.04 -20.59
N LYS A 128 -6.61 12.88 -19.74
CA LYS A 128 -7.53 13.98 -20.17
C LYS A 128 -6.90 15.37 -20.03
N GLY A 129 -5.57 15.47 -19.95
CA GLY A 129 -4.84 16.73 -20.06
C GLY A 129 -4.51 17.39 -18.72
N LEU A 130 -4.83 16.78 -17.58
CA LEU A 130 -4.31 17.26 -16.29
C LEU A 130 -2.80 17.04 -16.20
N ASP A 131 -2.09 17.97 -15.58
CA ASP A 131 -0.70 17.77 -15.19
C ASP A 131 -0.59 17.09 -13.81
N MET A 132 0.59 16.56 -13.50
CA MET A 132 0.82 15.83 -12.26
C MET A 132 0.69 16.73 -11.01
N GLU A 133 0.97 18.04 -11.11
CA GLU A 133 0.85 18.99 -9.99
C GLU A 133 -0.62 19.21 -9.63
N THR A 134 -1.47 19.44 -10.61
CA THR A 134 -2.92 19.58 -10.44
C THR A 134 -3.53 18.31 -9.83
N ILE A 135 -3.14 17.14 -10.36
CA ILE A 135 -3.59 15.82 -9.86
C ILE A 135 -3.20 15.64 -8.40
N THR A 136 -1.93 15.86 -8.07
CA THR A 136 -1.42 15.66 -6.70
C THR A 136 -2.06 16.66 -5.73
N SER A 137 -2.26 17.91 -6.15
CA SER A 137 -2.93 18.94 -5.36
C SER A 137 -4.40 18.59 -5.07
N ALA A 138 -5.11 18.01 -6.03
CA ALA A 138 -6.48 17.53 -5.82
C ALA A 138 -6.53 16.44 -4.74
N VAL A 139 -5.58 15.50 -4.74
CA VAL A 139 -5.45 14.50 -3.68
C VAL A 139 -5.17 15.16 -2.33
N CYS A 140 -4.21 16.10 -2.24
CA CYS A 140 -3.90 16.82 -1.01
C CYS A 140 -5.15 17.56 -0.46
N ASN A 141 -5.94 18.20 -1.32
CA ASN A 141 -7.18 18.89 -0.94
C ASN A 141 -8.21 17.92 -0.34
N GLY A 142 -8.39 16.75 -0.96
CA GLY A 142 -9.28 15.71 -0.46
C GLY A 142 -8.87 15.23 0.94
N LEU A 143 -7.59 14.96 1.15
CA LEU A 143 -7.04 14.52 2.42
C LEU A 143 -7.13 15.60 3.51
N ALA A 144 -6.75 16.85 3.20
CA ALA A 144 -6.85 17.95 4.15
C ALA A 144 -8.30 18.17 4.61
N ARG A 145 -9.26 18.01 3.69
CA ARG A 145 -10.69 18.08 4.02
C ARG A 145 -11.13 16.94 4.95
N ALA A 146 -10.59 15.72 4.78
CA ALA A 146 -10.86 14.59 5.66
C ALA A 146 -10.24 14.81 7.05
N GLU A 147 -8.97 15.24 7.14
CA GLU A 147 -8.29 15.56 8.39
C GLU A 147 -9.00 16.66 9.21
N SER A 148 -9.67 17.59 8.51
CA SER A 148 -10.47 18.63 9.20
C SER A 148 -11.74 18.10 9.84
N ARG A 149 -12.21 16.89 9.48
CA ARG A 149 -13.47 16.29 9.94
C ARG A 149 -13.29 15.09 10.85
N TYR A 150 -12.19 14.38 10.70
CA TYR A 150 -11.92 13.10 11.36
C TYR A 150 -10.58 13.12 12.10
N ASP A 151 -10.47 12.32 13.18
CA ASP A 151 -9.20 12.15 13.90
C ASP A 151 -8.27 11.18 13.16
N ILE A 152 -7.78 11.60 12.02
CA ILE A 152 -6.86 10.87 11.16
C ILE A 152 -5.74 11.80 10.70
N ILE A 153 -4.55 11.26 10.54
CA ILE A 153 -3.41 11.92 9.87
C ILE A 153 -3.14 11.15 8.58
N THR A 154 -2.96 11.86 7.48
CA THR A 154 -2.78 11.26 6.16
C THR A 154 -1.45 11.65 5.54
N GLY A 155 -0.89 10.76 4.74
CA GLY A 155 0.30 11.01 3.93
C GLY A 155 0.11 10.44 2.52
N ILE A 156 0.87 10.98 1.57
CA ILE A 156 0.88 10.56 0.18
C ILE A 156 2.24 9.97 -0.15
N ILE A 157 2.25 8.77 -0.71
CA ILE A 157 3.40 8.16 -1.36
C ILE A 157 3.17 8.23 -2.86
N VAL A 158 4.00 8.99 -3.57
CA VAL A 158 3.90 9.11 -5.02
C VAL A 158 4.58 7.93 -5.68
N CYS A 159 3.89 7.22 -6.59
CA CYS A 159 4.40 6.04 -7.27
C CYS A 159 4.98 6.39 -8.63
N ALA A 160 6.25 6.00 -8.86
CA ALA A 160 6.74 5.74 -10.20
C ALA A 160 6.24 4.38 -10.68
N MET A 161 5.92 4.26 -11.97
CA MET A 161 5.40 3.03 -12.55
C MET A 161 6.50 2.29 -13.33
N ARG A 162 6.58 0.97 -13.08
CA ARG A 162 7.40 0.08 -13.89
C ARG A 162 6.77 -0.09 -15.26
N HIS A 163 7.56 0.01 -16.30
CA HIS A 163 7.15 -0.28 -17.67
C HIS A 163 5.87 0.44 -18.11
N TYR A 164 5.73 1.72 -17.75
CA TYR A 164 4.57 2.54 -18.13
C TYR A 164 5.03 3.80 -18.86
N VAL A 165 4.39 4.08 -20.00
CA VAL A 165 4.51 5.31 -20.77
C VAL A 165 3.10 5.79 -21.14
N PRO A 166 2.72 7.05 -20.88
CA PRO A 166 1.39 7.56 -21.22
C PRO A 166 1.10 7.52 -22.72
N CYS A 167 -0.13 7.17 -23.09
CA CYS A 167 -0.58 7.21 -24.48
C CYS A 167 -0.35 8.61 -25.11
N GLY A 168 0.15 8.64 -26.34
CA GLY A 168 0.45 9.88 -27.09
C GLY A 168 1.80 10.54 -26.80
N ILE A 169 2.42 10.27 -25.64
CA ILE A 169 3.82 10.66 -25.38
C ILE A 169 4.76 9.63 -25.96
N GLU A 170 4.33 8.37 -26.03
CA GLU A 170 5.12 7.22 -26.48
C GLU A 170 5.75 7.46 -27.85
N ASP A 171 4.98 7.88 -28.86
CA ASP A 171 5.48 8.10 -30.22
C ASP A 171 6.53 9.22 -30.31
N ASN A 172 6.35 10.31 -29.56
CA ASN A 172 7.28 11.45 -29.58
C ASN A 172 8.51 11.18 -28.72
N LEU A 173 8.33 10.57 -27.56
CA LEU A 173 9.43 10.19 -26.66
C LEU A 173 10.31 9.11 -27.30
N MET A 174 9.69 8.05 -27.86
CA MET A 174 10.38 6.97 -28.54
C MET A 174 11.18 7.47 -29.74
N LYS A 175 10.67 8.45 -30.52
CA LYS A 175 11.41 9.09 -31.63
C LYS A 175 12.57 9.96 -31.16
N SER A 176 12.53 10.48 -29.95
CA SER A 176 13.57 11.34 -29.39
C SER A 176 14.69 10.59 -28.66
N LEU A 177 14.43 9.33 -28.27
CA LEU A 177 15.42 8.50 -27.58
C LEU A 177 16.42 7.88 -28.58
N PRO A 178 17.73 7.82 -28.26
CA PRO A 178 18.77 7.32 -29.16
C PRO A 178 18.52 5.89 -29.66
N TYR A 179 17.77 5.09 -28.89
CA TYR A 179 17.48 3.68 -29.20
C TYR A 179 15.99 3.34 -29.19
N GLY A 180 15.09 4.30 -28.90
CA GLY A 180 13.65 4.15 -28.98
C GLY A 180 13.06 2.96 -28.21
N ASP A 181 13.69 2.54 -27.09
CA ASP A 181 13.26 1.37 -26.35
C ASP A 181 12.28 1.73 -25.19
N PRO A 182 11.25 0.90 -24.94
CA PRO A 182 10.26 1.14 -23.89
C PRO A 182 10.87 1.17 -22.47
N GLU A 183 12.00 0.52 -22.25
CA GLU A 183 12.67 0.51 -20.94
C GLU A 183 13.23 1.90 -20.63
N SER A 184 13.93 2.53 -21.56
CA SER A 184 14.44 3.89 -21.43
C SER A 184 13.30 4.91 -21.22
N ALA A 185 12.18 4.74 -21.93
CA ALA A 185 11.01 5.59 -21.76
C ALA A 185 10.43 5.49 -20.35
N SER A 186 10.29 4.27 -19.81
CA SER A 186 9.76 4.07 -18.44
C SER A 186 10.68 4.65 -17.36
N VAL A 187 12.01 4.59 -17.57
CA VAL A 187 12.99 5.22 -16.66
C VAL A 187 12.87 6.74 -16.69
N LEU A 188 12.68 7.36 -17.87
CA LEU A 188 12.46 8.81 -17.98
C LEU A 188 11.15 9.22 -17.29
N MET A 189 10.06 8.46 -17.43
CA MET A 189 8.82 8.74 -16.73
C MET A 189 8.99 8.63 -15.21
N ALA A 190 9.73 7.63 -14.73
CA ALA A 190 10.08 7.52 -13.32
C ALA A 190 10.93 8.70 -12.84
N MET A 191 11.86 9.20 -13.66
CA MET A 191 12.65 10.40 -13.36
C MET A 191 11.78 11.65 -13.25
N GLN A 192 10.84 11.86 -14.17
CA GLN A 192 9.90 12.99 -14.11
C GLN A 192 9.01 12.90 -12.88
N THR A 193 8.51 11.70 -12.53
CA THR A 193 7.72 11.47 -11.32
C THR A 193 8.55 11.74 -10.05
N ALA A 194 9.83 11.36 -10.05
CA ALA A 194 10.74 11.62 -8.93
C ALA A 194 10.96 13.12 -8.72
N MET A 195 11.24 13.87 -9.80
CA MET A 195 11.40 15.33 -9.76
C MET A 195 10.12 16.02 -9.26
N HIS A 196 8.96 15.62 -9.81
CA HIS A 196 7.65 16.10 -9.38
C HIS A 196 7.44 15.84 -7.87
N THR A 197 7.76 14.63 -7.38
CA THR A 197 7.61 14.28 -5.96
C THR A 197 8.44 15.18 -5.05
N VAL A 198 9.69 15.44 -5.41
CA VAL A 198 10.57 16.33 -4.63
C VAL A 198 10.04 17.76 -4.61
N GLU A 199 9.53 18.28 -5.73
CA GLU A 199 8.94 19.61 -5.78
C GLU A 199 7.65 19.68 -4.95
N MET A 200 6.77 18.70 -5.06
CA MET A 200 5.54 18.66 -4.27
C MET A 200 5.83 18.50 -2.77
N ALA A 201 6.85 17.72 -2.38
CA ALA A 201 7.24 17.56 -0.98
C ALA A 201 7.70 18.88 -0.32
N LYS A 202 8.18 19.85 -1.12
CA LYS A 202 8.51 21.21 -0.64
C LYS A 202 7.29 22.14 -0.58
N LYS A 203 6.20 21.80 -1.28
CA LYS A 203 4.98 22.61 -1.36
C LYS A 203 3.91 22.16 -0.40
N ASP A 204 3.81 20.84 -0.15
CA ASP A 204 2.74 20.24 0.63
C ASP A 204 3.27 19.19 1.62
N ASN A 205 2.81 19.28 2.85
CA ASN A 205 3.22 18.40 3.94
C ASN A 205 2.62 16.99 3.88
N HIS A 206 1.61 16.75 3.02
CA HIS A 206 1.08 15.40 2.83
C HIS A 206 2.04 14.48 2.06
N ILE A 207 2.97 15.03 1.26
CA ILE A 207 3.91 14.19 0.52
C ILE A 207 4.95 13.62 1.46
N VAL A 208 4.84 12.33 1.80
CA VAL A 208 5.69 11.67 2.81
C VAL A 208 6.61 10.60 2.23
N GLY A 209 6.40 10.18 0.98
CA GLY A 209 7.19 9.11 0.40
C GLY A 209 7.13 8.99 -1.11
N PHE A 210 7.99 8.10 -1.60
CA PHE A 210 8.08 7.71 -3.01
C PHE A 210 8.14 6.19 -3.13
N ASP A 211 7.53 5.62 -4.18
CA ASP A 211 7.42 4.19 -4.39
C ASP A 211 7.71 3.80 -5.85
N LEU A 212 7.99 2.54 -6.09
CA LEU A 212 8.07 1.91 -7.40
C LEU A 212 7.01 0.82 -7.48
N ALA A 213 5.95 1.05 -8.24
CA ALA A 213 4.81 0.15 -8.39
C ALA A 213 4.69 -0.42 -9.81
N GLY A 214 3.71 -1.30 -10.05
CA GLY A 214 3.45 -1.96 -11.33
C GLY A 214 4.13 -3.31 -11.47
N ALA A 215 4.07 -3.91 -12.67
CA ALA A 215 4.51 -5.28 -12.94
C ALA A 215 5.98 -5.48 -12.58
N GLU A 216 6.25 -6.32 -11.57
CA GLU A 216 7.60 -6.54 -11.03
C GLU A 216 8.45 -7.44 -11.95
N MET A 217 7.82 -8.45 -12.57
CA MET A 217 8.53 -9.39 -13.46
C MET A 217 9.21 -8.63 -14.60
N ASP A 218 10.47 -8.94 -14.87
CA ASP A 218 11.31 -8.33 -15.89
C ASP A 218 11.59 -6.82 -15.72
N ASN A 219 11.13 -6.21 -14.62
CA ASN A 219 11.31 -4.79 -14.32
C ASN A 219 12.06 -4.59 -12.97
N PRO A 220 13.37 -4.93 -12.93
CA PRO A 220 14.13 -4.95 -11.68
C PRO A 220 14.31 -3.54 -11.08
N PRO A 221 14.24 -3.38 -9.75
CA PRO A 221 14.39 -2.10 -9.07
C PRO A 221 15.67 -1.32 -9.47
N LYS A 222 16.78 -2.02 -9.67
CA LYS A 222 18.07 -1.43 -10.06
C LYS A 222 17.98 -0.55 -11.30
N ARG A 223 17.06 -0.84 -12.23
CA ARG A 223 16.85 -0.05 -13.47
C ARG A 223 16.51 1.41 -13.17
N TYR A 224 15.82 1.67 -12.04
CA TYR A 224 15.29 2.99 -11.68
C TYR A 224 16.17 3.78 -10.70
N LYS A 225 17.40 3.31 -10.43
CA LYS A 225 18.31 3.89 -9.42
C LYS A 225 18.52 5.40 -9.57
N GLU A 226 18.57 5.93 -10.80
CA GLU A 226 18.80 7.35 -11.06
C GLU A 226 17.59 8.18 -10.62
N ALA A 227 16.36 7.74 -10.90
CA ALA A 227 15.15 8.38 -10.43
C ALA A 227 15.10 8.41 -8.88
N PHE A 228 15.45 7.29 -8.25
CA PHE A 228 15.48 7.19 -6.79
C PHE A 228 16.59 8.01 -6.14
N SER A 229 17.70 8.24 -6.84
CA SER A 229 18.76 9.15 -6.41
C SER A 229 18.26 10.59 -6.30
N VAL A 230 17.41 11.04 -7.23
CA VAL A 230 16.75 12.37 -7.17
C VAL A 230 15.93 12.49 -5.87
N VAL A 231 15.12 11.47 -5.58
CA VAL A 231 14.25 11.42 -4.38
C VAL A 231 15.08 11.41 -3.09
N THR A 232 16.14 10.60 -3.04
CA THR A 232 17.06 10.53 -1.91
C THR A 232 17.74 11.87 -1.64
N ASN A 233 18.23 12.54 -2.70
CA ASN A 233 18.83 13.87 -2.61
C ASN A 233 17.81 14.95 -2.21
N GLY A 234 16.53 14.73 -2.50
CA GLY A 234 15.41 15.56 -2.06
C GLY A 234 14.93 15.27 -0.64
N TYR A 235 15.58 14.35 0.10
CA TYR A 235 15.20 13.94 1.46
C TYR A 235 13.79 13.37 1.60
N VAL A 236 13.20 12.84 0.52
CA VAL A 236 11.90 12.16 0.56
C VAL A 236 12.13 10.68 0.87
N PRO A 237 11.45 10.11 1.87
CA PRO A 237 11.57 8.69 2.20
C PRO A 237 11.09 7.78 1.07
N ILE A 238 11.61 6.56 1.04
CA ILE A 238 11.37 5.59 -0.03
C ILE A 238 10.80 4.29 0.53
N THR A 239 9.75 3.78 -0.09
CA THR A 239 9.30 2.38 -0.02
C THR A 239 9.29 1.80 -1.43
N VAL A 240 9.26 0.48 -1.61
CA VAL A 240 9.25 -0.15 -2.94
C VAL A 240 8.48 -1.46 -2.89
N HIS A 241 7.58 -1.68 -3.85
CA HIS A 241 7.03 -3.01 -4.10
C HIS A 241 8.17 -3.92 -4.55
N ALA A 242 8.48 -4.95 -3.77
CA ALA A 242 9.53 -5.89 -4.11
C ALA A 242 9.29 -7.26 -3.47
N GLY A 243 9.61 -8.33 -4.21
CA GLY A 243 9.41 -9.69 -3.76
C GLY A 243 7.96 -10.13 -3.68
N GLU A 244 7.07 -9.52 -4.45
CA GLU A 244 5.69 -9.95 -4.63
C GLU A 244 5.58 -10.99 -5.74
N ALA A 245 5.92 -10.60 -6.97
CA ALA A 245 5.88 -11.44 -8.17
C ALA A 245 7.26 -11.93 -8.61
N PHE A 246 8.33 -11.50 -7.95
CA PHE A 246 9.71 -11.90 -8.22
C PHE A 246 10.42 -12.38 -6.93
N GLY A 247 11.63 -12.91 -7.07
CA GLY A 247 12.41 -13.47 -5.97
C GLY A 247 12.98 -12.45 -4.98
N PRO A 248 13.74 -12.93 -3.96
CA PRO A 248 14.40 -12.07 -2.98
C PRO A 248 15.43 -11.12 -3.60
N GLU A 249 15.88 -11.39 -4.83
CA GLU A 249 16.81 -10.54 -5.58
C GLU A 249 16.20 -9.15 -5.85
N SER A 250 14.88 -9.06 -6.06
CA SER A 250 14.18 -7.77 -6.21
C SER A 250 14.25 -6.97 -4.92
N ILE A 251 14.03 -7.63 -3.77
CA ILE A 251 14.13 -7.03 -2.44
C ILE A 251 15.57 -6.54 -2.19
N GLN A 252 16.56 -7.38 -2.50
CA GLN A 252 17.97 -7.01 -2.37
C GLN A 252 18.31 -5.79 -3.22
N GLN A 253 17.84 -5.74 -4.46
CA GLN A 253 18.07 -4.59 -5.34
C GLN A 253 17.42 -3.31 -4.81
N ALA A 254 16.21 -3.39 -4.27
CA ALA A 254 15.54 -2.25 -3.66
C ALA A 254 16.35 -1.67 -2.50
N ILE A 255 16.92 -2.52 -1.64
CA ILE A 255 17.77 -2.09 -0.53
C ILE A 255 19.09 -1.51 -1.04
N CYS A 256 19.80 -2.23 -1.92
CA CYS A 256 21.16 -1.87 -2.30
C CYS A 256 21.24 -0.65 -3.23
N TYR A 257 20.22 -0.44 -4.08
CA TYR A 257 20.27 0.60 -5.12
C TYR A 257 19.27 1.72 -4.94
N LEU A 258 18.15 1.49 -4.18
CA LEU A 258 17.09 2.49 -4.03
C LEU A 258 17.00 3.07 -2.62
N HIS A 259 17.81 2.60 -1.68
CA HIS A 259 17.91 3.09 -0.30
C HIS A 259 16.57 3.12 0.43
N VAL A 260 15.79 2.06 0.29
CA VAL A 260 14.44 1.97 0.85
C VAL A 260 14.43 2.00 2.37
N ARG A 261 13.39 2.57 2.94
CA ARG A 261 13.09 2.52 4.38
C ARG A 261 12.11 1.42 4.74
N ARG A 262 11.30 0.96 3.77
CA ARG A 262 10.34 -0.15 3.90
C ARG A 262 10.29 -0.93 2.59
N ILE A 263 9.73 -2.13 2.65
CA ILE A 263 9.44 -2.96 1.49
C ILE A 263 7.94 -3.26 1.45
N GLY A 264 7.31 -2.98 0.31
CA GLY A 264 5.95 -3.42 -0.01
C GLY A 264 5.93 -4.91 -0.33
N HIS A 265 4.98 -5.65 0.23
CA HIS A 265 4.77 -7.09 0.15
C HIS A 265 5.89 -7.94 0.74
N GLY A 266 7.06 -8.02 0.10
CA GLY A 266 8.20 -8.79 0.59
C GLY A 266 7.92 -10.29 0.79
N THR A 267 6.93 -10.86 0.08
CA THR A 267 6.45 -12.24 0.29
C THR A 267 7.51 -13.29 0.01
N ASN A 268 8.52 -12.99 -0.80
CA ASN A 268 9.60 -13.90 -1.14
C ASN A 268 10.88 -13.72 -0.30
N LEU A 269 10.88 -12.84 0.71
CA LEU A 269 12.05 -12.60 1.56
C LEU A 269 12.52 -13.87 2.28
N TYR A 270 11.61 -14.74 2.69
CA TYR A 270 11.94 -15.98 3.42
C TYR A 270 12.79 -16.96 2.61
N LYS A 271 12.86 -16.81 1.29
CA LYS A 271 13.66 -17.65 0.39
C LYS A 271 15.17 -17.34 0.49
N ASP A 272 15.54 -16.19 1.08
CA ASP A 272 16.93 -15.80 1.36
C ASP A 272 17.15 -15.56 2.87
N PRO A 273 17.71 -16.53 3.61
CA PRO A 273 17.94 -16.42 5.04
C PRO A 273 18.94 -15.31 5.43
N LEU A 274 19.92 -14.98 4.56
CA LEU A 274 20.88 -13.91 4.83
C LEU A 274 20.20 -12.55 4.73
N LEU A 275 19.43 -12.34 3.66
CA LEU A 275 18.66 -11.13 3.49
C LEU A 275 17.64 -10.96 4.61
N MET A 276 16.96 -12.05 5.01
CA MET A 276 16.02 -12.04 6.13
C MET A 276 16.71 -11.65 7.45
N SER A 277 17.94 -12.15 7.71
CA SER A 277 18.73 -11.77 8.88
C SER A 277 19.13 -10.28 8.84
N TYR A 278 19.43 -9.76 7.67
CA TYR A 278 19.68 -8.33 7.47
C TYR A 278 18.46 -7.49 7.83
N PHE A 279 17.26 -7.87 7.36
CA PHE A 279 16.00 -7.20 7.71
C PHE A 279 15.74 -7.16 9.21
N MET A 280 16.02 -8.27 9.89
CA MET A 280 15.87 -8.38 11.34
C MET A 280 16.81 -7.42 12.08
N ASN A 281 18.09 -7.37 11.70
CA ASN A 281 19.11 -6.56 12.33
C ASN A 281 18.87 -5.06 12.10
N GLU A 282 18.58 -4.67 10.85
CA GLU A 282 18.33 -3.28 10.46
C GLU A 282 16.90 -2.83 10.80
N ARG A 283 16.03 -3.76 11.23
CA ARG A 283 14.62 -3.52 11.55
C ARG A 283 13.85 -2.88 10.39
N ILE A 284 14.15 -3.31 9.16
CA ILE A 284 13.44 -2.82 7.96
C ILE A 284 12.00 -3.33 8.00
N PRO A 285 10.99 -2.44 7.93
CA PRO A 285 9.60 -2.86 7.96
C PRO A 285 9.16 -3.49 6.64
N ILE A 286 8.22 -4.43 6.75
CA ILE A 286 7.58 -5.11 5.62
C ILE A 286 6.09 -4.79 5.67
N GLU A 287 5.54 -4.28 4.57
CA GLU A 287 4.13 -3.93 4.40
C GLU A 287 3.38 -5.15 3.83
N ILE A 288 2.84 -5.98 4.69
CA ILE A 288 2.16 -7.23 4.32
C ILE A 288 0.71 -6.96 3.93
N CYS A 289 0.31 -7.41 2.76
CA CYS A 289 -1.05 -7.32 2.22
C CYS A 289 -1.59 -8.73 1.98
N LEU A 290 -2.05 -9.41 3.05
CA LEU A 290 -2.37 -10.85 3.03
C LEU A 290 -3.35 -11.22 1.93
N THR A 291 -4.48 -10.50 1.82
CA THR A 291 -5.52 -10.80 0.85
C THR A 291 -5.02 -10.58 -0.57
N SER A 292 -4.38 -9.44 -0.85
CA SER A 292 -3.80 -9.15 -2.16
C SER A 292 -2.74 -10.18 -2.54
N ASN A 293 -1.84 -10.55 -1.64
CA ASN A 293 -0.81 -11.56 -1.91
C ASN A 293 -1.41 -12.94 -2.24
N LEU A 294 -2.58 -13.27 -1.68
CA LEU A 294 -3.30 -14.47 -2.07
C LEU A 294 -3.92 -14.37 -3.47
N GLN A 295 -4.34 -13.17 -3.88
CA GLN A 295 -4.96 -12.93 -5.17
C GLN A 295 -3.94 -12.85 -6.32
N THR A 296 -2.74 -12.33 -6.05
CA THR A 296 -1.71 -12.06 -7.07
C THR A 296 -0.68 -13.16 -7.21
N ASN A 297 -0.35 -13.89 -6.13
CA ASN A 297 0.73 -14.86 -6.13
C ASN A 297 0.23 -16.32 -6.25
N PRO A 298 0.59 -17.04 -7.34
CA PRO A 298 0.16 -18.43 -7.54
C PRO A 298 0.80 -19.43 -6.56
N GLU A 299 1.88 -19.07 -5.86
CA GLU A 299 2.50 -19.95 -4.86
C GLU A 299 1.70 -19.98 -3.54
N HIS A 300 0.86 -18.96 -3.29
CA HIS A 300 0.04 -18.89 -2.09
C HIS A 300 -1.39 -19.39 -2.36
N HIS A 301 -1.66 -20.63 -1.96
CA HIS A 301 -2.97 -21.27 -2.15
C HIS A 301 -3.94 -21.04 -0.98
N SER A 302 -3.44 -20.58 0.15
CA SER A 302 -4.23 -20.25 1.35
C SER A 302 -3.47 -19.27 2.23
N TYR A 303 -4.17 -18.58 3.12
CA TYR A 303 -3.54 -17.71 4.11
C TYR A 303 -2.49 -18.45 4.97
N LYS A 304 -2.67 -19.76 5.23
CA LYS A 304 -1.71 -20.57 6.01
C LYS A 304 -0.36 -20.76 5.32
N THR A 305 -0.31 -20.68 4.00
CA THR A 305 0.93 -20.82 3.23
C THR A 305 1.68 -19.50 3.09
N HIS A 306 1.07 -18.37 3.50
CA HIS A 306 1.72 -17.08 3.49
C HIS A 306 2.91 -17.02 4.48
N PRO A 307 4.05 -16.41 4.11
CA PRO A 307 5.27 -16.38 4.93
C PRO A 307 5.16 -15.56 6.23
N LEU A 308 4.04 -14.90 6.50
CA LEU A 308 3.84 -14.08 7.71
C LEU A 308 4.19 -14.83 8.99
N ARG A 309 3.82 -16.13 9.13
CA ARG A 309 4.20 -16.94 10.29
C ARG A 309 5.73 -17.00 10.48
N ILE A 310 6.48 -17.16 9.37
CA ILE A 310 7.94 -17.20 9.40
C ILE A 310 8.48 -15.87 9.88
N TYR A 311 7.93 -14.75 9.38
CA TYR A 311 8.36 -13.39 9.74
C TYR A 311 8.08 -13.07 11.21
N LEU A 312 6.91 -13.45 11.72
CA LEU A 312 6.55 -13.29 13.14
C LEU A 312 7.47 -14.09 14.07
N ASN A 313 7.76 -15.35 13.71
CA ASN A 313 8.64 -16.21 14.48
C ASN A 313 10.09 -15.69 14.53
N ASN A 314 10.53 -15.00 13.47
CA ASN A 314 11.84 -14.34 13.40
C ASN A 314 11.82 -12.88 13.87
N ARG A 315 10.69 -12.41 14.46
CA ARG A 315 10.54 -11.05 15.00
C ARG A 315 10.84 -9.94 13.98
N LEU A 316 10.57 -10.19 12.71
CA LEU A 316 10.64 -9.15 11.68
C LEU A 316 9.60 -8.06 11.96
N ARG A 317 9.93 -6.84 11.60
CA ARG A 317 8.99 -5.72 11.73
C ARG A 317 7.99 -5.78 10.57
N THR A 318 6.83 -6.38 10.81
CA THR A 318 5.75 -6.49 9.84
C THR A 318 4.58 -5.58 10.24
N THR A 319 3.90 -5.00 9.26
CA THR A 319 2.62 -4.31 9.42
C THR A 319 1.63 -4.88 8.42
N LEU A 320 0.34 -4.94 8.79
CA LEU A 320 -0.70 -5.39 7.87
C LEU A 320 -1.36 -4.19 7.21
N CYS A 321 -1.53 -4.28 5.90
CA CYS A 321 -2.02 -3.22 5.04
C CYS A 321 -3.05 -3.78 4.05
N THR A 322 -3.83 -2.90 3.43
CA THR A 322 -4.93 -3.29 2.55
C THR A 322 -4.52 -3.49 1.10
N ASP A 323 -3.44 -2.83 0.65
CA ASP A 323 -3.10 -2.68 -0.75
C ASP A 323 -4.22 -1.97 -1.54
N ASN A 324 -5.33 -2.64 -1.78
CA ASN A 324 -6.46 -2.15 -2.57
C ASN A 324 -7.79 -2.49 -1.88
N ARG A 325 -8.36 -1.55 -1.14
CA ARG A 325 -9.59 -1.79 -0.32
C ARG A 325 -10.77 -2.29 -1.16
N LEU A 326 -10.97 -1.71 -2.36
CA LEU A 326 -12.03 -2.14 -3.27
C LEU A 326 -11.64 -3.42 -4.02
N VAL A 327 -10.51 -3.41 -4.71
CA VAL A 327 -10.13 -4.51 -5.63
C VAL A 327 -9.93 -5.80 -4.85
N SER A 328 -9.25 -5.76 -3.71
CA SER A 328 -9.07 -6.91 -2.82
C SER A 328 -10.25 -7.17 -1.88
N ASN A 329 -11.27 -6.31 -1.87
CA ASN A 329 -12.43 -6.42 -0.98
C ASN A 329 -12.03 -6.60 0.49
N THR A 330 -11.16 -5.72 1.00
CA THR A 330 -10.58 -5.86 2.34
C THR A 330 -10.53 -4.54 3.11
N THR A 331 -10.24 -4.64 4.41
CA THR A 331 -9.96 -3.54 5.33
C THR A 331 -8.82 -3.94 6.26
N VAL A 332 -8.16 -3.00 6.93
CA VAL A 332 -7.08 -3.32 7.88
C VAL A 332 -7.58 -4.20 9.02
N THR A 333 -8.80 -3.95 9.50
CA THR A 333 -9.43 -4.81 10.52
C THR A 333 -9.59 -6.23 10.02
N LYS A 334 -10.05 -6.41 8.76
CA LYS A 334 -10.17 -7.73 8.12
C LYS A 334 -8.81 -8.41 7.98
N GLU A 335 -7.78 -7.72 7.53
CA GLU A 335 -6.42 -8.25 7.40
C GLU A 335 -5.88 -8.73 8.77
N LEU A 336 -6.02 -7.91 9.82
CA LEU A 336 -5.61 -8.25 11.18
C LEU A 336 -6.41 -9.45 11.73
N TYR A 337 -7.73 -9.48 11.50
CA TYR A 337 -8.58 -10.59 11.93
C TYR A 337 -8.25 -11.90 11.21
N ILE A 338 -8.04 -11.85 9.89
CA ILE A 338 -7.59 -13.02 9.10
C ILE A 338 -6.24 -13.53 9.64
N ALA A 339 -5.30 -12.62 9.90
CA ALA A 339 -4.01 -12.98 10.48
C ALA A 339 -4.18 -13.66 11.85
N ALA A 340 -5.02 -13.09 12.74
CA ALA A 340 -5.30 -13.65 14.05
C ALA A 340 -5.86 -15.07 13.95
N LYS A 341 -6.88 -15.28 13.13
CA LYS A 341 -7.52 -16.59 12.96
C LYS A 341 -6.64 -17.63 12.24
N THR A 342 -5.88 -17.18 11.23
CA THR A 342 -5.04 -18.08 10.42
C THR A 342 -3.81 -18.54 11.20
N PHE A 343 -3.19 -17.63 11.95
CA PHE A 343 -1.91 -17.85 12.61
C PHE A 343 -2.04 -17.96 14.13
N ASP A 344 -3.26 -18.12 14.63
CA ASP A 344 -3.55 -18.26 16.07
C ASP A 344 -2.86 -17.16 16.90
N LEU A 345 -3.06 -15.89 16.47
CA LEU A 345 -2.51 -14.74 17.18
C LEU A 345 -3.49 -14.26 18.24
N ASP A 346 -2.99 -14.00 19.43
CA ASP A 346 -3.77 -13.35 20.47
C ASP A 346 -3.79 -11.83 20.29
N ILE A 347 -4.65 -11.15 21.04
CA ILE A 347 -4.83 -9.70 20.95
C ILE A 347 -3.54 -8.92 21.27
N ASN A 348 -2.64 -9.46 22.09
CA ASN A 348 -1.37 -8.81 22.39
C ASN A 348 -0.42 -8.84 21.20
N GLN A 349 -0.42 -9.93 20.44
CA GLN A 349 0.34 -10.05 19.19
C GLN A 349 -0.22 -9.09 18.12
N ILE A 350 -1.56 -8.94 18.04
CA ILE A 350 -2.20 -7.94 17.18
C ILE A 350 -1.79 -6.52 17.59
N LYS A 351 -1.78 -6.18 18.87
CA LYS A 351 -1.30 -4.88 19.37
C LYS A 351 0.16 -4.60 19.00
N ILE A 352 1.00 -5.64 18.96
CA ILE A 352 2.39 -5.51 18.49
C ILE A 352 2.44 -5.19 17.00
N LEU A 353 1.67 -5.90 16.16
CA LEU A 353 1.58 -5.60 14.71
C LEU A 353 1.11 -4.17 14.46
N ILE A 354 0.08 -3.72 15.17
CA ILE A 354 -0.39 -2.33 15.12
C ILE A 354 0.74 -1.35 15.49
N THR A 355 1.47 -1.64 16.57
CA THR A 355 2.60 -0.79 16.99
C THR A 355 3.72 -0.77 15.97
N HIS A 356 4.00 -1.87 15.30
CA HIS A 356 4.94 -1.92 14.19
C HIS A 356 4.51 -0.96 13.07
N GLY A 357 3.22 -0.90 12.73
CA GLY A 357 2.68 0.06 11.78
C GLY A 357 3.02 1.49 12.18
N PHE A 358 2.63 1.92 13.38
CA PHE A 358 2.94 3.28 13.87
C PHE A 358 4.44 3.60 13.94
N ASN A 359 5.30 2.60 14.18
CA ASN A 359 6.74 2.78 14.21
C ASN A 359 7.39 2.81 12.82
N SER A 360 6.62 2.50 11.78
CA SER A 360 7.08 2.38 10.40
C SER A 360 6.58 3.51 9.49
N VAL A 361 5.81 4.46 10.02
CA VAL A 361 5.29 5.61 9.25
C VAL A 361 6.40 6.45 8.66
N LEU A 362 6.19 6.97 7.46
CA LEU A 362 7.04 7.95 6.82
C LEU A 362 6.66 9.37 7.25
N PHE A 363 7.54 10.33 7.04
CA PHE A 363 7.26 11.72 7.36
C PHE A 363 7.96 12.68 6.39
N ASN A 364 7.33 13.82 6.14
CA ASN A 364 7.92 14.85 5.34
C ASN A 364 8.92 15.69 6.17
N SER A 365 10.19 15.64 5.79
CA SER A 365 11.27 16.38 6.49
C SER A 365 11.29 17.86 6.16
N HIS A 366 10.63 18.32 5.09
CA HIS A 366 10.56 19.74 4.71
C HIS A 366 9.62 20.57 5.61
N PHE A 367 8.69 19.89 6.33
CA PHE A 367 7.69 20.53 7.20
C PHE A 367 7.81 20.06 8.65
N PRO A 368 8.81 20.53 9.42
CA PRO A 368 9.10 19.99 10.76
C PRO A 368 7.98 20.20 11.78
N ASN A 369 7.07 21.13 11.54
CA ASN A 369 5.94 21.46 12.43
C ASN A 369 4.58 20.96 11.93
N SER A 370 4.53 20.21 10.83
CA SER A 370 3.28 19.63 10.29
C SER A 370 2.81 18.41 11.08
N ASN A 371 1.59 17.96 10.83
CA ASN A 371 1.05 16.71 11.37
C ASN A 371 1.88 15.49 10.95
N ASN A 372 2.49 15.52 9.77
CA ASN A 372 3.35 14.48 9.23
C ASN A 372 4.83 14.65 9.62
N SER A 373 5.15 15.56 10.55
CA SER A 373 6.51 15.73 11.05
C SER A 373 6.89 14.62 12.03
N TYR A 374 8.18 14.38 12.17
CA TYR A 374 8.72 13.44 13.14
C TYR A 374 8.18 13.66 14.56
N ASN A 375 8.10 14.92 15.00
CA ASN A 375 7.63 15.25 16.34
C ASN A 375 6.13 14.98 16.54
N ALA A 376 5.29 15.30 15.55
CA ALA A 376 3.86 15.02 15.59
C ALA A 376 3.60 13.51 15.61
N LEU A 377 4.27 12.76 14.72
CA LEU A 377 4.15 11.30 14.67
C LEU A 377 4.69 10.63 15.94
N ARG A 378 5.73 11.17 16.56
CA ARG A 378 6.21 10.71 17.88
C ARG A 378 5.13 10.88 18.96
N ARG A 379 4.43 12.03 19.00
CA ARG A 379 3.30 12.23 19.94
C ARG A 379 2.15 11.25 19.66
N LEU A 380 1.78 11.05 18.38
CA LEU A 380 0.77 10.06 18.01
C LEU A 380 1.15 8.66 18.47
N ARG A 381 2.39 8.22 18.22
CA ARG A 381 2.91 6.91 18.69
C ARG A 381 2.81 6.76 20.20
N SER A 382 3.16 7.80 20.95
CA SER A 382 3.07 7.76 22.41
C SER A 382 1.62 7.64 22.88
N ARG A 383 0.68 8.41 22.29
CA ARG A 383 -0.75 8.32 22.58
C ARG A 383 -1.29 6.93 22.31
N VAL A 384 -1.06 6.40 21.11
CA VAL A 384 -1.50 5.06 20.70
C VAL A 384 -0.89 3.98 21.59
N SER A 385 0.41 4.07 21.90
CA SER A 385 1.08 3.10 22.78
C SER A 385 0.46 3.00 24.17
N GLN A 386 -0.03 4.12 24.70
CA GLN A 386 -0.78 4.15 25.96
C GLN A 386 -2.20 3.57 25.79
N GLU A 387 -2.90 3.97 24.73
CA GLU A 387 -4.27 3.52 24.43
C GLU A 387 -4.36 2.00 24.28
N ILE A 388 -3.42 1.37 23.54
CA ILE A 388 -3.40 -0.08 23.35
C ILE A 388 -2.67 -0.86 24.46
N LYS A 389 -2.15 -0.16 25.47
CA LYS A 389 -1.34 -0.77 26.56
C LYS A 389 -0.16 -1.62 26.03
N TYR A 390 0.60 -1.06 25.11
CA TYR A 390 1.66 -1.77 24.37
C TYR A 390 2.67 -2.49 25.27
N LYS A 391 3.07 -1.87 26.40
CA LYS A 391 4.03 -2.46 27.31
C LYS A 391 3.49 -3.76 27.92
N GLU A 392 2.23 -3.77 28.37
CA GLU A 392 1.58 -4.97 28.90
C GLU A 392 1.49 -6.08 27.84
N ALA A 393 1.14 -5.70 26.59
CA ALA A 393 1.08 -6.63 25.47
C ALA A 393 2.46 -7.24 25.14
N LEU A 394 3.51 -6.43 25.12
CA LEU A 394 4.88 -6.88 24.87
C LEU A 394 5.37 -7.85 25.95
N ASP A 395 5.14 -7.53 27.22
CA ASP A 395 5.51 -8.39 28.34
C ASP A 395 4.76 -9.74 28.30
N ALA A 396 3.49 -9.75 27.91
CA ALA A 396 2.71 -10.98 27.74
C ALA A 396 3.27 -11.87 26.63
N VAL A 397 3.60 -11.28 25.47
CA VAL A 397 4.19 -12.04 24.34
C VAL A 397 5.60 -12.57 24.69
N ASN A 398 6.42 -11.78 25.36
CA ASN A 398 7.75 -12.22 25.76
C ASN A 398 7.71 -13.39 26.76
N ARG A 399 6.79 -13.40 27.73
CA ARG A 399 6.59 -14.55 28.65
C ARG A 399 6.29 -15.82 27.88
N LYS A 400 5.29 -15.80 26.97
CA LYS A 400 4.96 -16.97 26.14
C LYS A 400 6.16 -17.48 25.30
N PHE A 401 7.03 -16.58 24.85
CA PHE A 401 8.20 -16.95 24.04
C PHE A 401 9.28 -17.66 24.88
N HIS A 402 9.38 -17.35 26.17
CA HIS A 402 10.30 -18.01 27.09
C HIS A 402 9.76 -19.33 27.61
N GLU A 403 8.44 -19.49 27.74
CA GLU A 403 7.79 -20.74 28.17
C GLU A 403 7.80 -21.82 27.08
N ASN A 404 7.92 -21.44 25.79
CA ASN A 404 7.94 -22.37 24.64
C ASN A 404 9.36 -22.71 24.13
N LYS A 405 10.40 -22.30 24.84
CA LYS A 405 11.81 -22.71 24.65
C LYS A 405 12.23 -23.72 25.68
#